data_c9ddc56d67aee13774324313830d36fe
#
_entry.id   c9ddc56d67aee13774324313830d36fe
#
_cell.length_a   1.000
_cell.length_b   1.000
_cell.length_c   1.000
_cell.angle_alpha   90.00
_cell.angle_beta   90.00
_cell.angle_gamma   90.00
#
_symmetry.space_group_name_H-M   'P 1'
#
loop_
_entity.id
_entity.type
_entity.pdbx_description
1 polymer ?
#
loop_
_entity_poly.entity_id
_entity_poly.type
_entity_poly.pdbx_seq_one_letter_code
_entity_poly.pdbx_strand_id
1 'polypeptide(L)'
;MQIALGSTQHLDLVLGLIEDARSWLQTKNTDQWVDPWPTRAARDERVLAGLRNEKTWIVWDGDVAAATITITPRRNNAVWARPACTAQLAERTVFVHRLITSREYAGLGLGAELVDWAGLRGSREYGAKWIRIDVWSTNTGLHDYYQSKGFTPCGRCAVPDYPSGALFEKPVAGITVPKFPNFTETPADSQFTESLADMEETAKFDLATC
;
A
#
# COMPACT_ATOMS: atom_id res chain seq x y z
N MET A 1 -7.06 -15.00 -11.69
CA MET A 1 -7.34 -13.76 -10.92
C MET A 1 -7.14 -12.55 -11.82
N GLN A 2 -7.95 -11.53 -11.67
CA GLN A 2 -7.83 -10.25 -12.37
C GLN A 2 -7.53 -9.16 -11.37
N ILE A 3 -6.74 -8.16 -11.75
CA ILE A 3 -6.55 -6.96 -10.95
C ILE A 3 -7.16 -5.77 -11.68
N ALA A 4 -8.06 -5.08 -11.01
CA ALA A 4 -8.78 -3.95 -11.57
C ALA A 4 -8.74 -2.75 -10.63
N LEU A 5 -8.84 -1.56 -11.22
CA LEU A 5 -8.95 -0.33 -10.46
C LEU A 5 -10.28 -0.30 -9.69
N GLY A 6 -10.21 -0.01 -8.40
CA GLY A 6 -11.38 0.17 -7.56
C GLY A 6 -12.02 1.54 -7.81
N SER A 7 -13.35 1.58 -7.72
CA SER A 7 -14.14 2.81 -7.76
C SER A 7 -14.79 3.09 -6.40
N THR A 8 -15.39 4.25 -6.24
CA THR A 8 -16.11 4.62 -5.00
C THR A 8 -17.24 3.65 -4.64
N GLN A 9 -17.79 2.92 -5.61
CA GLN A 9 -18.81 1.88 -5.38
C GLN A 9 -18.27 0.68 -4.58
N HIS A 10 -16.94 0.47 -4.57
CA HIS A 10 -16.29 -0.60 -3.83
C HIS A 10 -15.91 -0.22 -2.38
N LEU A 11 -16.38 0.94 -1.88
CA LEU A 11 -16.02 1.40 -0.55
C LEU A 11 -16.36 0.36 0.53
N ASP A 12 -17.60 -0.11 0.57
CA ASP A 12 -18.05 -1.05 1.58
C ASP A 12 -17.32 -2.39 1.49
N LEU A 13 -16.98 -2.83 0.27
CA LEU A 13 -16.20 -4.03 0.04
C LEU A 13 -14.78 -3.88 0.64
N VAL A 14 -14.09 -2.77 0.37
CA VAL A 14 -12.74 -2.52 0.91
C VAL A 14 -12.78 -2.37 2.43
N LEU A 15 -13.78 -1.67 2.98
CA LEU A 15 -13.97 -1.57 4.42
C LEU A 15 -14.26 -2.93 5.05
N GLY A 16 -15.04 -3.80 4.40
CA GLY A 16 -15.27 -5.18 4.82
C GLY A 16 -13.97 -5.98 4.93
N LEU A 17 -13.11 -5.92 3.91
CA LEU A 17 -11.78 -6.57 3.94
C LEU A 17 -10.90 -6.04 5.09
N ILE A 18 -10.98 -4.74 5.41
CA ILE A 18 -10.25 -4.15 6.55
C ILE A 18 -10.78 -4.74 7.87
N GLU A 19 -12.10 -4.81 8.06
CA GLU A 19 -12.69 -5.32 9.30
C GLU A 19 -12.43 -6.82 9.49
N ASP A 20 -12.44 -7.61 8.42
CA ASP A 20 -12.08 -9.03 8.45
C ASP A 20 -10.60 -9.22 8.84
N ALA A 21 -9.71 -8.44 8.23
CA ALA A 21 -8.30 -8.47 8.59
C ALA A 21 -8.06 -8.01 10.04
N ARG A 22 -8.77 -6.97 10.50
CA ARG A 22 -8.74 -6.49 11.88
C ARG A 22 -9.19 -7.57 12.85
N SER A 23 -10.32 -8.21 12.59
CA SER A 23 -10.87 -9.28 13.44
C SER A 23 -9.91 -10.46 13.56
N TRP A 24 -9.23 -10.82 12.47
CA TRP A 24 -8.20 -11.84 12.50
C TRP A 24 -6.96 -11.39 13.28
N LEU A 25 -6.48 -10.14 13.10
CA LEU A 25 -5.32 -9.62 13.82
C LEU A 25 -5.54 -9.64 15.33
N GLN A 26 -6.75 -9.42 15.81
CA GLN A 26 -7.10 -9.54 17.23
C GLN A 26 -6.87 -10.96 17.80
N THR A 27 -6.86 -11.99 16.93
CA THR A 27 -6.50 -13.37 17.35
C THR A 27 -4.99 -13.61 17.42
N LYS A 28 -4.15 -12.58 17.06
CA LYS A 28 -2.70 -12.69 16.90
C LYS A 28 -2.00 -11.74 17.85
N ASN A 29 -1.80 -11.86 18.96
CA ASN A 29 -1.06 -11.04 19.94
C ASN A 29 -0.38 -9.77 19.35
N THR A 30 -1.16 -8.94 18.65
CA THR A 30 -0.76 -7.67 18.05
C THR A 30 -1.84 -6.61 18.28
N ASP A 31 -1.42 -5.38 18.48
CA ASP A 31 -2.29 -4.20 18.59
C ASP A 31 -2.62 -3.57 17.23
N GLN A 32 -2.14 -4.17 16.14
CA GLN A 32 -2.36 -3.65 14.78
C GLN A 32 -3.87 -3.54 14.49
N TRP A 33 -4.28 -2.33 14.16
CA TRP A 33 -5.66 -1.99 13.79
C TRP A 33 -6.72 -2.22 14.88
N VAL A 34 -6.32 -2.43 16.14
CA VAL A 34 -7.27 -2.48 17.25
C VAL A 34 -8.10 -1.21 17.28
N ASP A 35 -7.41 -0.07 17.24
CA ASP A 35 -8.03 1.24 17.13
C ASP A 35 -7.76 1.87 15.75
N PRO A 36 -8.79 2.36 15.06
CA PRO A 36 -8.61 3.10 13.81
C PRO A 36 -7.89 4.44 14.08
N TRP A 37 -6.77 4.68 13.40
CA TRP A 37 -5.99 5.90 13.58
C TRP A 37 -6.29 6.93 12.48
N PRO A 38 -6.39 8.24 12.81
CA PRO A 38 -6.61 8.78 14.15
C PRO A 38 -8.03 8.53 14.66
N THR A 39 -8.99 8.26 13.77
CA THR A 39 -10.39 7.88 14.05
C THR A 39 -10.92 6.96 12.97
N ARG A 40 -12.06 6.28 13.23
CA ARG A 40 -12.73 5.47 12.21
C ARG A 40 -13.13 6.31 11.00
N ALA A 41 -13.73 7.47 11.21
CA ALA A 41 -14.15 8.35 10.11
C ALA A 41 -12.97 8.81 9.25
N ALA A 42 -11.84 9.16 9.86
CA ALA A 42 -10.64 9.54 9.12
C ALA A 42 -10.02 8.37 8.35
N ARG A 43 -10.07 7.13 8.91
CA ARG A 43 -9.66 5.93 8.19
C ARG A 43 -10.52 5.70 6.96
N ASP A 44 -11.84 5.75 7.13
CA ASP A 44 -12.81 5.47 6.07
C ASP A 44 -12.70 6.52 4.95
N GLU A 45 -12.50 7.79 5.30
CA GLU A 45 -12.27 8.85 4.32
C GLU A 45 -10.98 8.62 3.52
N ARG A 46 -9.90 8.15 4.14
CA ARG A 46 -8.67 7.77 3.40
C ARG A 46 -8.88 6.60 2.43
N VAL A 47 -9.73 5.64 2.78
CA VAL A 47 -10.11 4.56 1.86
C VAL A 47 -10.89 5.13 0.68
N LEU A 48 -11.90 5.95 0.97
CA LEU A 48 -12.72 6.62 -0.05
C LEU A 48 -11.86 7.49 -0.97
N ALA A 49 -10.93 8.27 -0.40
CA ALA A 49 -10.00 9.09 -1.18
C ALA A 49 -9.10 8.24 -2.10
N GLY A 50 -8.64 7.08 -1.62
CA GLY A 50 -7.87 6.13 -2.44
C GLY A 50 -8.65 5.61 -3.63
N LEU A 51 -9.93 5.32 -3.44
CA LEU A 51 -10.85 4.87 -4.51
C LEU A 51 -11.19 6.01 -5.48
N ARG A 52 -11.53 7.19 -4.95
CA ARG A 52 -11.88 8.38 -5.76
C ARG A 52 -10.72 8.85 -6.63
N ASN A 53 -9.50 8.75 -6.11
CA ASN A 53 -8.28 9.19 -6.81
C ASN A 53 -7.63 8.05 -7.63
N GLU A 54 -8.35 6.97 -7.89
CA GLU A 54 -7.89 5.86 -8.74
C GLU A 54 -6.54 5.25 -8.30
N LYS A 55 -6.33 5.12 -6.97
CA LYS A 55 -5.10 4.59 -6.37
C LYS A 55 -5.27 3.23 -5.72
N THR A 56 -6.51 2.79 -5.52
CA THR A 56 -6.83 1.51 -4.89
C THR A 56 -7.20 0.48 -5.94
N TRP A 57 -6.52 -0.65 -5.91
CA TRP A 57 -6.71 -1.79 -6.80
C TRP A 57 -7.30 -2.96 -6.05
N ILE A 58 -8.14 -3.73 -6.71
CA ILE A 58 -8.80 -4.91 -6.17
C ILE A 58 -8.44 -6.11 -7.04
N VAL A 59 -8.04 -7.20 -6.38
CA VAL A 59 -7.80 -8.49 -7.03
C VAL A 59 -9.07 -9.31 -6.93
N TRP A 60 -9.54 -9.78 -8.07
CA TRP A 60 -10.74 -10.57 -8.21
C TRP A 60 -10.43 -12.01 -8.60
N ASP A 61 -11.09 -12.95 -7.94
CA ASP A 61 -11.15 -14.35 -8.34
C ASP A 61 -12.61 -14.70 -8.67
N GLY A 62 -12.96 -14.64 -9.96
CA GLY A 62 -14.36 -14.54 -10.35
C GLY A 62 -14.99 -13.28 -9.76
N ASP A 63 -16.07 -13.44 -8.99
CA ASP A 63 -16.79 -12.35 -8.32
C ASP A 63 -16.32 -12.10 -6.88
N VAL A 64 -15.30 -12.83 -6.42
CA VAL A 64 -14.77 -12.72 -5.04
C VAL A 64 -13.58 -11.77 -5.00
N ALA A 65 -13.62 -10.80 -4.09
CA ALA A 65 -12.48 -9.92 -3.85
C ALA A 65 -11.42 -10.63 -2.99
N ALA A 66 -10.35 -11.07 -3.65
CA ALA A 66 -9.26 -11.82 -3.02
C ALA A 66 -8.28 -10.93 -2.24
N ALA A 67 -8.07 -9.69 -2.71
CA ALA A 67 -7.18 -8.74 -2.06
C ALA A 67 -7.44 -7.30 -2.51
N THR A 68 -6.90 -6.33 -1.75
CA THR A 68 -6.83 -4.92 -2.15
C THR A 68 -5.46 -4.34 -1.83
N ILE A 69 -5.06 -3.36 -2.63
CA ILE A 69 -3.81 -2.61 -2.46
C ILE A 69 -4.01 -1.17 -2.91
N THR A 70 -3.49 -0.23 -2.14
CA THR A 70 -3.43 1.19 -2.54
C THR A 70 -1.99 1.54 -2.88
N ILE A 71 -1.76 2.14 -4.05
CA ILE A 71 -0.43 2.54 -4.51
C ILE A 71 -0.42 4.02 -4.91
N THR A 72 0.69 4.71 -4.66
CA THR A 72 0.85 6.12 -5.04
C THR A 72 2.31 6.44 -5.33
N PRO A 73 2.63 7.29 -6.34
CA PRO A 73 3.96 7.86 -6.51
C PRO A 73 4.26 8.98 -5.50
N ARG A 74 3.24 9.50 -4.81
CA ARG A 74 3.38 10.63 -3.88
C ARG A 74 3.94 10.16 -2.54
N ARG A 75 4.99 10.83 -2.09
CA ARG A 75 5.57 10.64 -0.76
C ARG A 75 4.74 11.39 0.28
N ASN A 76 4.38 10.70 1.37
CA ASN A 76 3.97 11.41 2.57
C ASN A 76 5.20 12.06 3.22
N ASN A 77 5.33 13.38 3.05
CA ASN A 77 6.50 14.11 3.51
C ASN A 77 6.67 14.11 5.04
N ALA A 78 5.61 13.99 5.82
CA ALA A 78 5.70 13.89 7.27
C ALA A 78 6.27 12.53 7.70
N VAL A 79 5.74 11.43 7.17
CA VAL A 79 6.16 10.07 7.48
C VAL A 79 7.59 9.80 6.98
N TRP A 80 7.90 10.23 5.76
CA TRP A 80 9.19 9.97 5.10
C TRP A 80 10.16 11.16 5.15
N ALA A 81 10.04 12.02 6.17
CA ALA A 81 10.88 13.22 6.29
C ALA A 81 12.37 12.91 6.46
N ARG A 82 12.70 11.88 7.22
CA ARG A 82 14.08 11.51 7.61
C ARG A 82 14.30 9.99 7.63
N PRO A 83 14.03 9.28 6.55
CA PRO A 83 14.30 7.84 6.54
C PRO A 83 15.81 7.59 6.53
N ALA A 84 16.24 6.55 7.22
CA ALA A 84 17.61 6.02 7.14
C ALA A 84 17.76 5.06 5.95
N CYS A 85 17.13 5.38 4.81
CA CYS A 85 17.19 4.57 3.61
C CYS A 85 18.52 4.77 2.86
N THR A 86 18.96 3.73 2.16
CA THR A 86 20.11 3.79 1.26
C THR A 86 19.78 4.55 -0.01
N ALA A 87 18.53 4.52 -0.46
CA ALA A 87 18.07 5.27 -1.63
C ALA A 87 17.88 6.74 -1.30
N GLN A 88 18.29 7.60 -2.23
CA GLN A 88 18.04 9.02 -2.12
C GLN A 88 16.53 9.31 -2.15
N LEU A 89 16.07 10.23 -1.29
CA LEU A 89 14.65 10.61 -1.21
C LEU A 89 14.09 11.15 -2.54
N ALA A 90 14.95 11.68 -3.40
CA ALA A 90 14.59 12.19 -4.72
C ALA A 90 14.36 11.08 -5.76
N GLU A 91 14.72 9.82 -5.47
CA GLU A 91 14.49 8.73 -6.42
C GLU A 91 13.02 8.38 -6.53
N ARG A 92 12.59 8.14 -7.77
CA ARG A 92 11.20 7.78 -8.07
C ARG A 92 10.83 6.50 -7.34
N THR A 93 9.72 6.55 -6.64
CA THR A 93 9.29 5.50 -5.70
C THR A 93 7.80 5.25 -5.86
N VAL A 94 7.38 4.00 -5.74
CA VAL A 94 6.00 3.64 -5.46
C VAL A 94 5.83 3.39 -3.96
N PHE A 95 4.85 4.06 -3.36
CA PHE A 95 4.44 3.83 -1.98
C PHE A 95 3.24 2.91 -1.97
N VAL A 96 3.31 1.86 -1.15
CA VAL A 96 2.25 0.87 -0.99
C VAL A 96 1.58 1.08 0.37
N HIS A 97 0.28 1.18 0.33
CA HIS A 97 -0.57 1.34 1.51
C HIS A 97 -1.71 0.32 1.48
N ARG A 98 -2.25 0.00 2.66
CA ARG A 98 -3.47 -0.80 2.81
C ARG A 98 -3.50 -2.07 1.96
N LEU A 99 -2.39 -2.82 1.97
CA LEU A 99 -2.35 -4.15 1.40
C LEU A 99 -3.10 -5.12 2.31
N ILE A 100 -4.17 -5.69 1.81
CA ILE A 100 -5.01 -6.64 2.53
C ILE A 100 -5.29 -7.82 1.62
N THR A 101 -5.11 -9.03 2.14
CA THR A 101 -5.50 -10.27 1.48
C THR A 101 -6.65 -10.89 2.26
N SER A 102 -7.73 -11.25 1.59
CA SER A 102 -8.84 -12.01 2.19
C SER A 102 -8.32 -13.27 2.86
N ARG A 103 -8.94 -13.66 3.97
CA ARG A 103 -8.51 -14.83 4.76
C ARG A 103 -8.55 -16.13 3.99
N GLU A 104 -9.46 -16.26 3.05
CA GLU A 104 -9.55 -17.43 2.16
C GLU A 104 -8.30 -17.62 1.28
N TYR A 105 -7.61 -16.52 0.98
CA TYR A 105 -6.39 -16.51 0.15
C TYR A 105 -5.11 -16.38 1.00
N ALA A 106 -5.21 -16.53 2.31
CA ALA A 106 -4.05 -16.44 3.19
C ALA A 106 -3.07 -17.61 2.96
N GLY A 107 -1.77 -17.32 3.04
CA GLY A 107 -0.73 -18.35 2.84
C GLY A 107 -0.39 -18.67 1.38
N LEU A 108 -1.18 -18.18 0.42
CA LEU A 108 -0.92 -18.40 -1.01
C LEU A 108 0.16 -17.46 -1.59
N GLY A 109 0.70 -16.54 -0.80
CA GLY A 109 1.73 -15.60 -1.26
C GLY A 109 1.20 -14.37 -2.00
N LEU A 110 -0.14 -14.23 -2.14
CA LEU A 110 -0.79 -13.17 -2.92
C LEU A 110 -0.33 -11.76 -2.52
N GLY A 111 -0.16 -11.49 -1.22
CA GLY A 111 0.30 -10.18 -0.75
C GLY A 111 1.71 -9.82 -1.24
N ALA A 112 2.64 -10.78 -1.28
CA ALA A 112 3.99 -10.55 -1.80
C ALA A 112 3.97 -10.29 -3.31
N GLU A 113 3.18 -11.07 -4.05
CA GLU A 113 3.02 -10.90 -5.50
C GLU A 113 2.41 -9.53 -5.85
N LEU A 114 1.46 -9.04 -5.04
CA LEU A 114 0.86 -7.72 -5.24
C LEU A 114 1.87 -6.59 -4.99
N VAL A 115 2.74 -6.73 -4.01
CA VAL A 115 3.81 -5.74 -3.78
C VAL A 115 4.78 -5.71 -4.96
N ASP A 116 5.15 -6.87 -5.48
CA ASP A 116 6.02 -6.98 -6.64
C ASP A 116 5.35 -6.42 -7.91
N TRP A 117 4.06 -6.72 -8.10
CA TRP A 117 3.24 -6.10 -9.16
C TRP A 117 3.23 -4.57 -9.04
N ALA A 118 3.01 -4.03 -7.82
CA ALA A 118 3.02 -2.58 -7.59
C ALA A 118 4.36 -1.93 -7.99
N GLY A 119 5.47 -2.60 -7.67
CA GLY A 119 6.81 -2.15 -8.07
C GLY A 119 6.99 -2.13 -9.59
N LEU A 120 6.62 -3.21 -10.28
CA LEU A 120 6.72 -3.30 -11.73
C LEU A 120 5.80 -2.29 -12.44
N ARG A 121 4.57 -2.13 -11.93
CA ARG A 121 3.63 -1.12 -12.44
C ARG A 121 4.19 0.29 -12.26
N GLY A 122 4.64 0.63 -11.05
CA GLY A 122 5.24 1.93 -10.77
C GLY A 122 6.49 2.21 -11.62
N SER A 123 7.31 1.19 -11.90
CA SER A 123 8.45 1.31 -12.81
C SER A 123 8.02 1.60 -14.23
N ARG A 124 6.99 0.91 -14.73
CA ARG A 124 6.46 1.07 -16.08
C ARG A 124 5.81 2.44 -16.30
N GLU A 125 5.01 2.92 -15.33
CA GLU A 125 4.20 4.13 -15.48
C GLU A 125 4.98 5.42 -15.22
N TYR A 126 5.85 5.44 -14.21
CA TYR A 126 6.57 6.65 -13.82
C TYR A 126 8.05 6.42 -13.45
N GLY A 127 8.60 5.28 -13.85
CA GLY A 127 10.02 4.98 -13.70
C GLY A 127 10.44 4.77 -12.24
N ALA A 128 9.57 4.24 -11.37
CA ALA A 128 9.93 3.95 -9.99
C ALA A 128 11.08 2.96 -9.91
N LYS A 129 12.05 3.27 -9.07
CA LYS A 129 13.21 2.42 -8.78
C LYS A 129 13.04 1.68 -7.46
N TRP A 130 12.14 2.16 -6.61
CA TRP A 130 11.93 1.67 -5.24
C TRP A 130 10.46 1.47 -4.94
N ILE A 131 10.19 0.45 -4.12
CA ILE A 131 8.93 0.27 -3.40
C ILE A 131 9.19 0.69 -1.96
N ARG A 132 8.32 1.52 -1.38
CA ARG A 132 8.37 1.91 0.03
C ARG A 132 7.06 1.61 0.73
N ILE A 133 7.18 1.16 1.95
CA ILE A 133 6.05 0.83 2.83
C ILE A 133 6.30 1.37 4.23
N ASP A 134 5.24 1.81 4.88
CA ASP A 134 5.19 2.11 6.30
C ASP A 134 4.37 1.02 6.99
N VAL A 135 4.96 0.40 7.99
CA VAL A 135 4.46 -0.82 8.63
C VAL A 135 4.19 -0.57 10.10
N TRP A 136 3.19 -1.26 10.65
CA TRP A 136 2.81 -1.15 12.05
C TRP A 136 4.01 -1.36 12.98
N SER A 137 4.29 -0.37 13.83
CA SER A 137 5.55 -0.26 14.57
C SER A 137 5.82 -1.39 15.55
N THR A 138 4.78 -1.99 16.11
CA THR A 138 4.84 -3.04 17.13
C THR A 138 4.66 -4.44 16.56
N ASN A 139 4.24 -4.60 15.29
CA ASN A 139 4.07 -5.91 14.67
C ASN A 139 5.40 -6.42 14.08
N THR A 140 6.26 -6.98 14.97
CA THR A 140 7.56 -7.52 14.55
C THR A 140 7.45 -8.68 13.57
N GLY A 141 6.41 -9.52 13.68
CA GLY A 141 6.16 -10.59 12.72
C GLY A 141 5.91 -10.07 11.30
N LEU A 142 5.27 -8.90 11.17
CA LEU A 142 5.08 -8.25 9.87
C LEU A 142 6.41 -7.65 9.36
N HIS A 143 7.28 -7.15 10.26
CA HIS A 143 8.63 -6.69 9.89
C HIS A 143 9.46 -7.84 9.32
N ASP A 144 9.50 -8.99 10.01
CA ASP A 144 10.21 -10.19 9.56
C ASP A 144 9.67 -10.69 8.22
N TYR A 145 8.35 -10.66 8.05
CA TYR A 145 7.72 -11.02 6.79
C TYR A 145 8.23 -10.14 5.64
N TYR A 146 8.21 -8.81 5.78
CA TYR A 146 8.68 -7.94 4.71
C TYR A 146 10.18 -8.09 4.45
N GLN A 147 11.00 -8.27 5.49
CA GLN A 147 12.42 -8.54 5.32
C GLN A 147 12.65 -9.84 4.54
N SER A 148 11.89 -10.91 4.83
CA SER A 148 11.93 -12.16 4.06
C SER A 148 11.53 -12.01 2.58
N LYS A 149 10.83 -10.89 2.24
CA LYS A 149 10.45 -10.53 0.86
C LYS A 149 11.41 -9.53 0.21
N GLY A 150 12.58 -9.31 0.82
CA GLY A 150 13.64 -8.48 0.27
C GLY A 150 13.53 -6.99 0.60
N PHE A 151 12.69 -6.62 1.57
CA PHE A 151 12.67 -5.27 2.09
C PHE A 151 13.79 -5.03 3.10
N THR A 152 14.36 -3.85 3.05
CA THR A 152 15.37 -3.36 4.00
C THR A 152 14.75 -2.31 4.93
N PRO A 153 14.97 -2.39 6.25
CA PRO A 153 14.51 -1.36 7.18
C PRO A 153 15.14 0.00 6.90
N CYS A 154 14.32 1.06 6.93
CA CYS A 154 14.72 2.45 6.73
C CYS A 154 14.64 3.29 8.03
N GLY A 155 14.47 2.66 9.17
CA GLY A 155 14.28 3.33 10.44
C GLY A 155 12.81 3.59 10.80
N ARG A 156 12.56 4.64 11.56
CA ARG A 156 11.23 5.01 12.03
C ARG A 156 10.85 6.41 11.58
N CYS A 157 9.56 6.63 11.33
CA CYS A 157 9.06 7.97 11.08
C CYS A 157 9.12 8.84 12.35
N ALA A 158 9.19 10.15 12.16
CA ALA A 158 9.26 11.13 13.26
C ALA A 158 7.89 11.68 13.68
N VAL A 159 6.81 11.22 13.06
CA VAL A 159 5.44 11.65 13.39
C VAL A 159 5.04 11.04 14.73
N PRO A 160 4.75 11.84 15.75
CA PRO A 160 4.29 11.33 17.03
C PRO A 160 3.02 10.48 16.87
N ASP A 161 2.94 9.41 17.63
CA ASP A 161 1.76 8.53 17.71
C ASP A 161 1.30 7.91 16.37
N TYR A 162 2.11 8.02 15.32
CA TYR A 162 1.81 7.36 14.05
C TYR A 162 2.06 5.85 14.15
N PRO A 163 1.02 5.03 14.10
CA PRO A 163 1.15 3.61 14.42
C PRO A 163 1.97 2.81 13.39
N SER A 164 1.93 3.19 12.12
CA SER A 164 2.71 2.56 11.03
C SER A 164 4.10 3.19 10.86
N GLY A 165 4.78 3.48 11.96
CA GLY A 165 6.04 4.22 11.97
C GLY A 165 7.28 3.45 11.54
N ALA A 166 7.23 2.14 11.34
CA ALA A 166 8.37 1.36 10.85
C ALA A 166 8.46 1.44 9.32
N LEU A 167 9.57 1.98 8.80
CA LEU A 167 9.76 2.28 7.38
C LEU A 167 10.63 1.23 6.71
N PHE A 168 10.22 0.78 5.52
CA PHE A 168 10.95 -0.22 4.74
C PHE A 168 11.00 0.15 3.27
N GLU A 169 12.08 -0.27 2.58
CA GLU A 169 12.20 -0.12 1.12
C GLU A 169 12.69 -1.41 0.46
N LYS A 170 12.32 -1.60 -0.81
CA LYS A 170 12.78 -2.67 -1.69
C LYS A 170 13.10 -2.12 -3.06
N PRO A 171 14.25 -2.47 -3.69
CA PRO A 171 14.51 -2.06 -5.06
C PRO A 171 13.56 -2.78 -6.02
N VAL A 172 13.11 -2.08 -7.07
CA VAL A 172 12.32 -2.69 -8.15
C VAL A 172 13.21 -3.54 -9.07
N ALA A 173 14.49 -3.18 -9.18
CA ALA A 173 15.45 -3.97 -9.93
C ALA A 173 15.55 -5.40 -9.39
N GLY A 174 15.43 -6.37 -10.28
CA GLY A 174 15.48 -7.80 -9.91
C GLY A 174 14.12 -8.39 -9.52
N ILE A 175 13.06 -7.62 -9.48
CA ILE A 175 11.70 -8.17 -9.37
C ILE A 175 11.38 -8.92 -10.67
N THR A 176 11.07 -10.21 -10.54
CA THR A 176 10.56 -11.00 -11.66
C THR A 176 9.05 -10.81 -11.77
N VAL A 177 8.51 -11.00 -12.98
CA VAL A 177 7.06 -10.95 -13.18
C VAL A 177 6.37 -11.90 -12.19
N PRO A 178 5.32 -11.44 -11.49
CA PRO A 178 4.59 -12.25 -10.52
C PRO A 178 4.17 -13.60 -11.10
N LYS A 179 4.36 -14.65 -10.32
CA LYS A 179 4.07 -16.03 -10.75
C LYS A 179 2.58 -16.36 -10.76
N PHE A 180 1.76 -15.56 -10.10
CA PHE A 180 0.32 -15.77 -10.16
C PHE A 180 -0.10 -15.66 -11.61
N PRO A 181 -0.59 -16.75 -12.21
CA PRO A 181 -0.98 -16.74 -13.59
C PRO A 181 -2.12 -15.73 -13.75
N ASN A 182 -1.87 -14.74 -14.58
CA ASN A 182 -2.87 -13.81 -15.06
C ASN A 182 -3.39 -12.80 -14.03
N PHE A 183 -2.51 -11.92 -13.50
CA PHE A 183 -2.99 -10.57 -13.24
C PHE A 183 -3.26 -9.92 -14.62
N THR A 184 -4.38 -10.25 -15.21
CA THR A 184 -4.85 -9.48 -16.35
C THR A 184 -5.30 -8.14 -15.78
N GLU A 185 -4.48 -7.11 -15.98
CA GLU A 185 -4.92 -5.74 -15.71
C GLU A 185 -6.09 -5.46 -16.63
N THR A 186 -7.26 -5.18 -16.08
CA THR A 186 -8.31 -4.55 -16.87
C THR A 186 -7.79 -3.17 -17.23
N PRO A 187 -7.69 -2.78 -18.51
CA PRO A 187 -7.26 -1.45 -18.88
C PRO A 187 -8.19 -0.46 -18.16
N ALA A 188 -7.65 0.31 -17.24
CA ALA A 188 -8.27 1.58 -16.92
C ALA A 188 -8.15 2.39 -18.21
N ASP A 189 -9.27 2.93 -18.70
CA ASP A 189 -9.25 3.91 -19.78
C ASP A 189 -8.21 4.96 -19.35
N SER A 190 -7.15 5.01 -20.14
CA SER A 190 -5.91 5.68 -19.82
C SER A 190 -6.12 7.18 -19.63
N GLN A 191 -6.10 7.67 -18.42
CA GLN A 191 -5.76 9.06 -18.11
C GLN A 191 -5.03 9.16 -16.76
N PHE A 192 -3.81 8.61 -16.68
CA PHE A 192 -2.85 9.02 -15.70
C PHE A 192 -1.90 10.04 -16.32
N THR A 193 -2.40 11.25 -16.58
CA THR A 193 -1.57 12.42 -16.84
C THR A 193 -1.71 13.38 -15.66
N GLU A 194 -1.22 13.00 -14.48
CA GLU A 194 -0.85 14.02 -13.50
C GLU A 194 0.50 14.60 -13.94
N SER A 195 0.46 15.84 -14.40
CA SER A 195 1.64 16.65 -14.68
C SER A 195 2.52 16.72 -13.42
N LEU A 196 3.84 16.64 -13.61
CA LEU A 196 4.84 16.82 -12.55
C LEU A 196 4.70 18.20 -11.83
N ALA A 197 3.94 19.15 -12.41
CA ALA A 197 3.66 20.46 -11.85
C ALA A 197 2.70 20.41 -10.64
N ASP A 198 1.80 19.43 -10.55
CA ASP A 198 0.86 19.30 -9.43
C ASP A 198 1.48 18.68 -8.18
N MET A 199 2.74 18.25 -8.25
CA MET A 199 3.45 17.63 -7.13
C MET A 199 3.87 18.62 -6.03
N GLU A 200 3.92 19.93 -6.28
CA GLU A 200 4.40 20.93 -5.32
C GLU A 200 3.30 21.60 -4.50
N GLU A 201 2.06 21.64 -4.97
CA GLU A 201 1.01 22.51 -4.36
C GLU A 201 0.23 21.85 -3.22
N THR A 202 0.30 20.54 -3.00
CA THR A 202 -0.54 19.83 -2.01
C THR A 202 0.16 19.46 -0.69
N ALA A 203 1.31 20.06 -0.39
CA ALA A 203 2.03 19.82 0.87
C ALA A 203 1.26 20.23 2.15
N LYS A 204 0.16 20.95 2.02
CA LYS A 204 -0.68 21.40 3.14
C LYS A 204 -1.82 20.45 3.53
N PHE A 205 -2.11 19.43 2.71
CA PHE A 205 -3.24 18.51 2.95
C PHE A 205 -2.82 17.17 3.56
N ASP A 206 -1.52 16.90 3.70
CA ASP A 206 -1.01 15.55 3.99
C ASP A 206 -1.11 15.10 5.46
N LEU A 207 -1.41 15.98 6.41
CA LEU A 207 -1.64 15.56 7.80
C LEU A 207 -3.01 14.88 8.00
N ALA A 208 -3.94 15.07 7.09
CA ALA A 208 -5.24 14.42 7.10
C ALA A 208 -5.27 13.08 6.34
N THR A 209 -4.21 12.78 5.58
CA THR A 209 -4.13 11.58 4.71
C THR A 209 -3.20 10.48 5.22
N CYS A 210 -2.63 10.62 6.42
CA CYS A 210 -1.90 9.54 7.10
C CYS A 210 -2.81 8.52 7.78
#